data_8b42686fc96ffab7d542d54e7f17f355
#
_entry.id   8b42686fc96ffab7d542d54e7f17f355
#
_cell.length_a   1.000
_cell.length_b   1.000
_cell.length_c   1.000
_cell.angle_alpha   90.00
_cell.angle_beta   90.00
_cell.angle_gamma   90.00
#
_symmetry.space_group_name_H-M   'P 1'
#
loop_
_entity.id
_entity.type
_entity.pdbx_description
1 polymer ?
#
loop_
_entity_poly.entity_id
_entity_poly.type
_entity_poly.pdbx_seq_one_letter_code
_entity_poly.pdbx_strand_id
1 'polypeptide(L)'
;VIKSSDDAKVKAAYKFVQYVTHNSAGIKTRVDAGAFPSDTKTLASSDFLDKTTLTDSNGKTNEYFGGQEYNKVLAQAASDVVTGYKFLPFEVYARNVFADDAGAAFTGKSITLSQGIAAWQANLKKYAESQGYTVK
;
A
#
# COMPACT_ATOMS: atom_id res chain seq x y z
N VAL A 1 8.79 13.35 2.54
CA VAL A 1 9.30 14.28 3.59
C VAL A 1 8.51 15.58 3.48
N ILE A 2 7.89 16.01 4.56
CA ILE A 2 7.14 17.27 4.61
C ILE A 2 8.15 18.44 4.61
N LYS A 3 7.83 19.50 3.87
CA LYS A 3 8.64 20.72 3.84
C LYS A 3 8.73 21.33 5.25
N SER A 4 9.95 21.66 5.66
CA SER A 4 10.24 22.34 6.93
C SER A 4 11.20 23.49 6.66
N SER A 5 11.14 24.53 7.48
CA SER A 5 12.13 25.62 7.50
C SER A 5 13.44 25.25 8.20
N ASP A 6 13.51 24.09 8.84
CA ASP A 6 14.68 23.57 9.55
C ASP A 6 15.41 22.55 8.66
N ASP A 7 16.49 22.99 8.02
CA ASP A 7 17.29 22.14 7.13
C ASP A 7 17.90 20.93 7.83
N ALA A 8 18.22 21.00 9.11
CA ALA A 8 18.77 19.88 9.86
C ALA A 8 17.71 18.77 10.02
N LYS A 9 16.47 19.15 10.31
CA LYS A 9 15.35 18.19 10.38
C LYS A 9 15.06 17.56 9.01
N VAL A 10 15.09 18.36 7.94
CA VAL A 10 14.90 17.84 6.57
C VAL A 10 15.98 16.83 6.24
N LYS A 11 17.27 17.15 6.49
CA LYS A 11 18.38 16.21 6.26
C LYS A 11 18.26 14.94 7.10
N ALA A 12 17.86 15.04 8.37
CA ALA A 12 17.63 13.89 9.23
C ALA A 12 16.50 12.99 8.69
N ALA A 13 15.39 13.61 8.28
CA ALA A 13 14.27 12.87 7.66
C ALA A 13 14.68 12.14 6.38
N TYR A 14 15.47 12.76 5.50
CA TYR A 14 16.01 12.10 4.30
C TYR A 14 16.93 10.92 4.65
N LYS A 15 17.83 11.09 5.62
CA LYS A 15 18.70 9.99 6.08
C LYS A 15 17.88 8.82 6.64
N PHE A 16 16.82 9.10 7.38
CA PHE A 16 15.92 8.07 7.88
C PHE A 16 15.22 7.32 6.74
N VAL A 17 14.66 8.05 5.77
CA VAL A 17 14.02 7.44 4.59
C VAL A 17 15.03 6.58 3.83
N GLN A 18 16.23 7.09 3.56
CA GLN A 18 17.29 6.31 2.90
C GLN A 18 17.68 5.05 3.68
N TYR A 19 17.75 5.15 5.01
CA TYR A 19 18.06 3.99 5.84
C TYR A 19 16.99 2.90 5.69
N VAL A 20 15.71 3.23 5.83
CA VAL A 20 14.62 2.24 5.79
C VAL A 20 14.31 1.71 4.39
N THR A 21 14.77 2.38 3.33
CA THR A 21 14.46 2.01 1.94
C THR A 21 15.64 1.49 1.13
N HIS A 22 16.89 1.81 1.52
CA HIS A 22 18.08 1.48 0.74
C HIS A 22 19.19 0.79 1.55
N ASN A 23 19.18 0.92 2.88
CA ASN A 23 20.16 0.23 3.72
C ASN A 23 19.72 -1.20 4.01
N SER A 24 20.59 -2.18 3.83
CA SER A 24 20.25 -3.59 4.00
C SER A 24 19.69 -3.93 5.39
N ALA A 25 20.26 -3.35 6.46
CA ALA A 25 19.75 -3.57 7.82
C ALA A 25 18.36 -2.95 8.03
N GLY A 26 18.14 -1.73 7.51
CA GLY A 26 16.84 -1.05 7.58
C GLY A 26 15.77 -1.77 6.77
N ILE A 27 16.11 -2.24 5.58
CA ILE A 27 15.22 -3.07 4.73
C ILE A 27 14.90 -4.39 5.44
N LYS A 28 15.91 -5.09 5.95
CA LYS A 28 15.72 -6.37 6.64
C LYS A 28 14.77 -6.23 7.83
N THR A 29 14.95 -5.23 8.67
CA THR A 29 14.06 -4.97 9.81
C THR A 29 12.59 -4.84 9.38
N ARG A 30 12.34 -4.16 8.27
CA ARG A 30 10.98 -4.00 7.74
C ARG A 30 10.42 -5.26 7.12
N VAL A 31 11.24 -5.99 6.37
CA VAL A 31 10.86 -7.27 5.74
C VAL A 31 10.55 -8.33 6.80
N ASP A 32 11.33 -8.39 7.87
CA ASP A 32 11.09 -9.31 8.98
C ASP A 32 9.76 -9.00 9.70
N ALA A 33 9.36 -7.72 9.73
CA ALA A 33 8.06 -7.28 10.23
C ALA A 33 6.92 -7.40 9.17
N GLY A 34 7.14 -8.06 8.04
CA GLY A 34 6.14 -8.31 7.01
C GLY A 34 5.94 -7.16 6.01
N ALA A 35 6.78 -6.13 6.02
CA ALA A 35 6.70 -5.07 5.03
C ALA A 35 7.26 -5.51 3.68
N PHE A 36 6.63 -5.06 2.60
CA PHE A 36 7.10 -5.29 1.24
C PHE A 36 8.28 -4.35 0.92
N PRO A 37 9.43 -4.86 0.43
CA PRO A 37 10.57 -4.02 0.10
C PRO A 37 10.34 -3.25 -1.20
N SER A 38 10.87 -2.03 -1.28
CA SER A 38 10.91 -1.22 -2.51
C SER A 38 12.23 -1.39 -3.30
N ASP A 39 13.14 -2.18 -2.78
CA ASP A 39 14.46 -2.43 -3.35
C ASP A 39 14.47 -3.71 -4.19
N THR A 40 14.87 -3.58 -5.46
CA THR A 40 14.86 -4.69 -6.42
C THR A 40 15.82 -5.82 -6.07
N LYS A 41 16.93 -5.53 -5.37
CA LYS A 41 17.88 -6.57 -4.92
C LYS A 41 17.22 -7.44 -3.85
N THR A 42 16.54 -6.83 -2.90
CA THR A 42 15.81 -7.57 -1.85
C THR A 42 14.67 -8.37 -2.45
N LEU A 43 13.90 -7.79 -3.40
CA LEU A 43 12.84 -8.49 -4.11
C LEU A 43 13.30 -9.75 -4.85
N ALA A 44 14.56 -9.77 -5.31
CA ALA A 44 15.17 -10.91 -6.01
C ALA A 44 15.98 -11.85 -5.09
N SER A 45 16.08 -11.54 -3.80
CA SER A 45 16.90 -12.35 -2.88
C SER A 45 16.15 -13.60 -2.41
N SER A 46 16.88 -14.71 -2.23
CA SER A 46 16.32 -15.94 -1.64
C SER A 46 15.79 -15.71 -0.24
N ASP A 47 16.47 -14.92 0.59
CA ASP A 47 16.03 -14.56 1.94
C ASP A 47 14.61 -13.93 1.96
N PHE A 48 14.23 -13.25 0.89
CA PHE A 48 12.88 -12.72 0.72
C PHE A 48 11.93 -13.71 0.05
N LEU A 49 12.35 -14.30 -1.07
CA LEU A 49 11.49 -15.13 -1.92
C LEU A 49 11.08 -16.44 -1.27
N ASP A 50 12.00 -17.10 -0.54
CA ASP A 50 11.79 -18.42 0.03
C ASP A 50 11.12 -18.37 1.43
N LYS A 51 10.72 -17.17 1.87
CA LYS A 51 10.07 -16.97 3.15
C LYS A 51 8.65 -17.55 3.16
N THR A 52 8.39 -18.48 4.07
CA THR A 52 7.09 -19.14 4.22
C THR A 52 6.32 -18.71 5.47
N THR A 53 6.98 -17.95 6.36
CA THR A 53 6.43 -17.56 7.66
C THR A 53 6.38 -16.06 7.82
N LEU A 54 5.44 -15.57 8.62
CA LEU A 54 5.36 -14.19 9.11
C LEU A 54 5.68 -14.14 10.60
N THR A 55 6.35 -13.09 11.02
CA THR A 55 6.57 -12.79 12.45
C THR A 55 5.65 -11.65 12.86
N ASP A 56 4.80 -11.88 13.84
CA ASP A 56 3.88 -10.87 14.35
C ASP A 56 4.59 -9.83 15.26
N SER A 57 3.85 -8.82 15.70
CA SER A 57 4.37 -7.75 16.57
C SER A 57 4.90 -8.23 17.92
N ASN A 58 4.55 -9.45 18.34
CA ASN A 58 5.01 -10.07 19.59
C ASN A 58 6.22 -10.98 19.36
N GLY A 59 6.75 -11.03 18.13
CA GLY A 59 7.87 -11.89 17.75
C GLY A 59 7.51 -13.35 17.52
N LYS A 60 6.22 -13.71 17.52
CA LYS A 60 5.77 -15.07 17.23
C LYS A 60 5.72 -15.29 15.73
N THR A 61 6.41 -16.31 15.27
CA THR A 61 6.41 -16.74 13.86
C THR A 61 5.27 -17.74 13.61
N ASN A 62 4.57 -17.58 12.49
CA ASN A 62 3.48 -18.45 12.07
C ASN A 62 3.47 -18.62 10.54
N GLU A 63 2.88 -19.74 10.10
CA GLU A 63 2.65 -20.06 8.68
C GLU A 63 1.29 -19.53 8.21
N TYR A 64 1.10 -18.22 8.27
CA TYR A 64 -0.17 -17.58 7.93
C TYR A 64 -0.72 -17.99 6.55
N PHE A 65 0.16 -18.24 5.59
CA PHE A 65 -0.19 -18.71 4.25
C PHE A 65 -0.01 -20.22 4.05
N GLY A 66 -0.07 -21.03 5.11
CA GLY A 66 0.02 -22.49 5.02
C GLY A 66 1.36 -23.01 4.50
N GLY A 67 2.47 -22.34 4.81
CA GLY A 67 3.81 -22.75 4.39
C GLY A 67 4.15 -22.39 2.93
N GLN A 68 3.29 -21.63 2.23
CA GLN A 68 3.58 -21.17 0.86
C GLN A 68 4.68 -20.09 0.83
N GLU A 69 5.46 -20.08 -0.24
CA GLU A 69 6.43 -19.03 -0.56
C GLU A 69 5.71 -17.78 -1.11
N TYR A 70 4.88 -17.17 -0.27
CA TYR A 70 3.97 -16.08 -0.66
C TYR A 70 4.69 -14.87 -1.27
N ASN A 71 5.96 -14.65 -0.90
CA ASN A 71 6.74 -13.54 -1.43
C ASN A 71 7.09 -13.70 -2.93
N LYS A 72 7.10 -14.90 -3.46
CA LYS A 72 7.25 -15.13 -4.92
C LYS A 72 6.05 -14.54 -5.68
N VAL A 73 4.84 -14.74 -5.16
CA VAL A 73 3.63 -14.15 -5.74
C VAL A 73 3.65 -12.63 -5.65
N LEU A 74 4.09 -12.08 -4.52
CA LEU A 74 4.19 -10.63 -4.32
C LEU A 74 5.27 -10.00 -5.22
N ALA A 75 6.42 -10.68 -5.40
CA ALA A 75 7.48 -10.21 -6.30
C ALA A 75 7.02 -10.23 -7.76
N GLN A 76 6.29 -11.26 -8.18
CA GLN A 76 5.67 -11.31 -9.51
C GLN A 76 4.66 -10.17 -9.67
N ALA A 77 3.76 -9.97 -8.73
CA ALA A 77 2.79 -8.87 -8.76
C ALA A 77 3.47 -7.49 -8.86
N ALA A 78 4.64 -7.31 -8.20
CA ALA A 78 5.41 -6.08 -8.31
C ALA A 78 5.98 -5.86 -9.72
N SER A 79 6.37 -6.92 -10.43
CA SER A 79 6.84 -6.84 -11.82
C SER A 79 5.71 -6.53 -12.80
N ASP A 80 4.48 -6.91 -12.47
CA ASP A 80 3.30 -6.74 -13.30
C ASP A 80 2.62 -5.38 -13.09
N VAL A 81 3.16 -4.53 -12.20
CA VAL A 81 2.62 -3.19 -11.95
C VAL A 81 2.67 -2.35 -13.22
N VAL A 82 1.52 -1.90 -13.67
CA VAL A 82 1.40 -0.99 -14.81
C VAL A 82 1.94 0.39 -14.40
N THR A 83 3.01 0.82 -15.06
CA THR A 83 3.58 2.14 -14.85
C THR A 83 2.71 3.21 -15.52
N GLY A 84 2.74 4.42 -14.98
CA GLY A 84 1.97 5.56 -15.52
C GLY A 84 0.57 5.71 -14.95
N TYR A 85 0.16 4.91 -13.96
CA TYR A 85 -1.06 5.16 -13.21
C TYR A 85 -1.00 6.55 -12.57
N LYS A 86 -2.05 7.33 -12.79
CA LYS A 86 -2.17 8.68 -12.21
C LYS A 86 -3.16 8.64 -11.07
N PHE A 87 -2.68 8.92 -9.88
CA PHE A 87 -3.55 9.09 -8.73
C PHE A 87 -4.49 10.28 -8.92
N LEU A 88 -5.71 10.14 -8.41
CA LEU A 88 -6.63 11.28 -8.34
C LEU A 88 -6.07 12.33 -7.36
N PRO A 89 -6.30 13.63 -7.60
CA PRO A 89 -5.92 14.68 -6.63
C PRO A 89 -6.51 14.46 -5.24
N PHE A 90 -7.61 13.71 -5.15
CA PHE A 90 -8.34 13.37 -3.93
C PHE A 90 -8.38 11.86 -3.66
N GLU A 91 -7.32 11.13 -4.02
CA GLU A 91 -7.20 9.68 -3.84
C GLU A 91 -7.45 9.24 -2.39
N VAL A 92 -7.00 10.02 -1.41
CA VAL A 92 -7.24 9.72 0.02
C VAL A 92 -8.73 9.72 0.34
N TYR A 93 -9.47 10.70 -0.17
CA TYR A 93 -10.92 10.73 -0.01
C TYR A 93 -11.56 9.51 -0.68
N ALA A 94 -11.16 9.21 -1.91
CA ALA A 94 -11.70 8.08 -2.67
C ALA A 94 -11.55 6.75 -1.91
N ARG A 95 -10.41 6.51 -1.30
CA ARG A 95 -10.16 5.32 -0.48
C ARG A 95 -10.98 5.30 0.80
N ASN A 96 -11.10 6.43 1.48
CA ASN A 96 -11.83 6.50 2.74
C ASN A 96 -13.32 6.21 2.59
N VAL A 97 -13.96 6.69 1.51
CA VAL A 97 -15.39 6.45 1.27
C VAL A 97 -15.69 5.12 0.57
N PHE A 98 -14.66 4.41 0.06
CA PHE A 98 -14.85 3.14 -0.62
C PHE A 98 -15.53 2.09 0.26
N ALA A 99 -15.14 2.00 1.53
CA ALA A 99 -15.71 1.03 2.46
C ALA A 99 -17.20 1.27 2.74
N ASP A 100 -17.61 2.53 2.78
CA ASP A 100 -19.00 2.90 3.04
C ASP A 100 -19.90 2.70 1.82
N ASP A 101 -19.41 2.99 0.63
CA ASP A 101 -20.14 2.92 -0.63
C ASP A 101 -20.03 1.51 -1.26
N ALA A 102 -18.88 1.18 -1.84
CA ALA A 102 -18.67 -0.09 -2.53
C ALA A 102 -18.54 -1.26 -1.56
N GLY A 103 -17.88 -1.06 -0.41
CA GLY A 103 -17.69 -2.08 0.63
C GLY A 103 -18.99 -2.53 1.28
N ALA A 104 -20.05 -1.73 1.19
CA ALA A 104 -21.38 -2.09 1.66
C ALA A 104 -21.91 -3.40 1.01
N ALA A 105 -21.49 -3.71 -0.23
CA ALA A 105 -21.85 -4.96 -0.91
C ALA A 105 -21.25 -6.21 -0.23
N PHE A 106 -20.18 -6.06 0.53
CA PHE A 106 -19.49 -7.17 1.23
C PHE A 106 -19.91 -7.31 2.70
N THR A 107 -20.62 -6.35 3.25
CA THR A 107 -20.96 -6.27 4.69
C THR A 107 -22.41 -6.65 4.99
N GLY A 108 -23.07 -7.41 4.11
CA GLY A 108 -24.42 -7.92 4.31
C GLY A 108 -25.54 -6.90 4.06
N LYS A 109 -25.25 -5.74 3.50
CA LYS A 109 -26.28 -4.83 2.99
C LYS A 109 -26.84 -5.40 1.68
N SER A 110 -28.15 -5.25 1.46
CA SER A 110 -28.86 -5.77 0.27
C SER A 110 -28.57 -4.95 -1.00
N ILE A 111 -27.30 -4.76 -1.33
CA ILE A 111 -26.86 -4.11 -2.55
C ILE A 111 -25.85 -4.99 -3.30
N THR A 112 -25.87 -4.90 -4.63
CA THR A 112 -24.87 -5.57 -5.47
C THR A 112 -23.56 -4.77 -5.50
N LEU A 113 -22.45 -5.44 -5.85
CA LEU A 113 -21.16 -4.75 -6.04
C LEU A 113 -21.27 -3.64 -7.10
N SER A 114 -22.00 -3.89 -8.19
CA SER A 114 -22.23 -2.89 -9.25
C SER A 114 -22.94 -1.64 -8.70
N GLN A 115 -23.93 -1.81 -7.83
CA GLN A 115 -24.62 -0.68 -7.18
C GLN A 115 -23.67 0.06 -6.22
N GLY A 116 -22.85 -0.66 -5.45
CA GLY A 116 -21.87 -0.07 -4.57
C GLY A 116 -20.80 0.74 -5.32
N ILE A 117 -20.30 0.22 -6.43
CA ILE A 117 -19.34 0.94 -7.30
C ILE A 117 -20.01 2.19 -7.91
N ALA A 118 -21.26 2.09 -8.38
CA ALA A 118 -21.98 3.25 -8.92
C ALA A 118 -22.18 4.34 -7.86
N ALA A 119 -22.52 3.95 -6.62
CA ALA A 119 -22.64 4.88 -5.51
C ALA A 119 -21.30 5.57 -5.19
N TRP A 120 -20.22 4.80 -5.14
CA TRP A 120 -18.87 5.33 -4.94
C TRP A 120 -18.47 6.31 -6.04
N GLN A 121 -18.69 5.99 -7.32
CA GLN A 121 -18.42 6.89 -8.44
C GLN A 121 -19.23 8.19 -8.34
N ALA A 122 -20.52 8.11 -7.99
CA ALA A 122 -21.37 9.29 -7.82
C ALA A 122 -20.88 10.19 -6.67
N ASN A 123 -20.44 9.58 -5.55
CA ASN A 123 -19.86 10.29 -4.42
C ASN A 123 -18.56 10.99 -4.80
N LEU A 124 -17.65 10.31 -5.52
CA LEU A 124 -16.40 10.90 -6.00
C LEU A 124 -16.65 12.07 -6.96
N LYS A 125 -17.61 11.94 -7.88
CA LYS A 125 -17.98 13.02 -8.80
C LYS A 125 -18.45 14.26 -8.03
N LYS A 126 -19.38 14.09 -7.10
CA LYS A 126 -19.87 15.17 -6.25
C LYS A 126 -18.76 15.84 -5.44
N TYR A 127 -17.85 15.03 -4.88
CA TYR A 127 -16.70 15.57 -4.14
C TYR A 127 -15.77 16.37 -5.07
N ALA A 128 -15.41 15.82 -6.23
CA ALA A 128 -14.56 16.50 -7.21
C ALA A 128 -15.16 17.86 -7.62
N GLU A 129 -16.45 17.92 -7.94
CA GLU A 129 -17.17 19.15 -8.27
C GLU A 129 -17.13 20.17 -7.12
N SER A 130 -17.28 19.70 -5.86
CA SER A 130 -17.19 20.56 -4.67
C SER A 130 -15.77 21.14 -4.46
N GLN A 131 -14.75 20.47 -4.99
CA GLN A 131 -13.36 20.93 -4.97
C GLN A 131 -12.98 21.75 -6.21
N GLY A 132 -13.95 22.07 -7.09
CA GLY A 132 -13.73 22.88 -8.29
C GLY A 132 -13.18 22.11 -9.50
N TYR A 133 -13.17 20.79 -9.48
CA TYR A 133 -12.78 19.98 -10.63
C TYR A 133 -13.95 19.81 -11.61
N THR A 134 -13.63 19.86 -12.90
CA THR A 134 -14.60 19.48 -13.95
C THR A 134 -14.52 17.98 -14.18
N VAL A 135 -15.63 17.28 -14.00
CA VAL A 135 -15.73 15.84 -14.24
C VAL A 135 -16.48 15.61 -15.54
N LYS A 136 -15.84 14.90 -16.46
CA LYS A 136 -16.42 14.51 -17.76
C LYS A 136 -17.08 13.14 -17.68
#